data_9d9f246464783db19290ed714c40c8f9
#
_entry.id   9d9f246464783db19290ed714c40c8f9
#
_cell.length_a   1.000
_cell.length_b   1.000
_cell.length_c   1.000
_cell.angle_alpha   90.00
_cell.angle_beta   90.00
_cell.angle_gamma   90.00
#
_symmetry.space_group_name_H-M   'P 1'
#
loop_
_entity.id
_entity.type
_entity.pdbx_description
1 polymer ?
#
loop_
_entity_poly.entity_id
_entity_poly.type
_entity_poly.pdbx_seq_one_letter_code
_entity_poly.pdbx_strand_id
1 'polypeptide(L)'
;MSSSTLIVARMATGSAPMVADLFRQSDLGTPLPRELGVRRRSLFQYHDLYFHLVDFNGPADQAVLAGRDLPDFRYLSEALSSYITPYDPDTWRSPADAMAREFYRYEAPAEVLT
;
A
#
# COMPACT_ATOMS: atom_id res chain seq x y z
N MET A 1 18.37 2.28 -3.48
CA MET A 1 17.73 3.01 -2.37
C MET A 1 16.25 2.64 -2.29
N SER A 2 15.75 2.39 -1.09
CA SER A 2 14.36 2.02 -0.90
C SER A 2 13.56 3.20 -0.37
N SER A 3 12.24 3.15 -0.56
CA SER A 3 11.35 4.15 0.01
C SER A 3 10.11 3.45 0.57
N SER A 4 9.53 4.05 1.59
CA SER A 4 8.33 3.54 2.25
C SER A 4 7.17 4.48 2.00
N THR A 5 5.98 3.92 1.87
CA THR A 5 4.76 4.67 1.70
C THR A 5 3.71 4.13 2.67
N LEU A 6 2.99 5.04 3.32
CA LEU A 6 1.88 4.68 4.18
C LEU A 6 0.59 5.18 3.55
N ILE A 7 -0.28 4.24 3.21
CA ILE A 7 -1.59 4.56 2.63
C ILE A 7 -2.63 4.44 3.74
N VAL A 8 -3.51 5.44 3.84
CA VAL A 8 -4.56 5.49 4.85
C VAL A 8 -5.91 5.56 4.17
N ALA A 9 -6.82 4.68 4.60
CA ALA A 9 -8.18 4.63 4.05
C ALA A 9 -9.12 4.10 5.12
N ARG A 10 -10.38 3.86 4.76
CA ARG A 10 -11.35 3.23 5.63
C ARG A 10 -11.60 1.80 5.16
N MET A 11 -11.91 0.92 6.10
CA MET A 11 -12.18 -0.48 5.78
C MET A 11 -13.43 -0.92 6.50
N ALA A 12 -14.30 -1.63 5.79
CA ALA A 12 -15.52 -2.16 6.38
C ALA A 12 -15.19 -3.14 7.51
N THR A 13 -15.99 -3.10 8.57
CA THR A 13 -15.81 -3.96 9.74
C THR A 13 -15.85 -5.42 9.32
N GLY A 14 -14.89 -6.19 9.83
CA GLY A 14 -14.83 -7.64 9.54
C GLY A 14 -14.20 -7.99 8.20
N SER A 15 -13.69 -7.01 7.46
CA SER A 15 -13.14 -7.25 6.12
C SER A 15 -11.67 -7.65 6.10
N ALA A 16 -10.97 -7.56 7.23
CA ALA A 16 -9.53 -7.80 7.24
C ALA A 16 -9.13 -9.16 6.63
N PRO A 17 -9.81 -10.29 6.95
CA PRO A 17 -9.44 -11.56 6.34
C PRO A 17 -9.58 -11.56 4.82
N MET A 18 -10.63 -10.96 4.27
CA MET A 18 -10.84 -10.89 2.83
C MET A 18 -9.80 -10.01 2.16
N VAL A 19 -9.48 -8.87 2.76
CA VAL A 19 -8.46 -7.97 2.24
C VAL A 19 -7.10 -8.66 2.25
N ALA A 20 -6.76 -9.35 3.35
CA ALA A 20 -5.51 -10.09 3.43
C ALA A 20 -5.41 -11.17 2.36
N ASP A 21 -6.52 -11.88 2.10
CA ASP A 21 -6.53 -12.92 1.06
C ASP A 21 -6.33 -12.34 -0.33
N LEU A 22 -6.95 -11.19 -0.63
CA LEU A 22 -6.76 -10.55 -1.93
C LEU A 22 -5.31 -10.15 -2.16
N PHE A 23 -4.67 -9.58 -1.14
CA PHE A 23 -3.25 -9.24 -1.25
C PHE A 23 -2.38 -10.48 -1.35
N ARG A 24 -2.70 -11.53 -0.60
CA ARG A 24 -1.93 -12.78 -0.66
C ARG A 24 -1.99 -13.39 -2.04
N GLN A 25 -3.17 -13.45 -2.64
CA GLN A 25 -3.34 -13.97 -4.00
C GLN A 25 -2.52 -13.16 -5.00
N SER A 26 -2.55 -11.84 -4.88
CA SER A 26 -1.78 -10.97 -5.76
C SER A 26 -0.28 -11.12 -5.52
N ASP A 27 0.15 -11.11 -4.26
CA ASP A 27 1.58 -11.14 -3.93
C ASP A 27 2.24 -12.48 -4.28
N LEU A 28 1.51 -13.58 -4.10
CA LEU A 28 2.06 -14.90 -4.32
C LEU A 28 1.69 -15.49 -5.68
N GLY A 29 0.61 -15.03 -6.28
CA GLY A 29 0.08 -15.60 -7.51
C GLY A 29 0.32 -14.79 -8.77
N THR A 30 0.85 -13.57 -8.67
CA THR A 30 1.10 -12.72 -9.83
C THR A 30 2.51 -12.11 -9.75
N PRO A 31 3.04 -11.60 -10.88
CA PRO A 31 4.33 -10.91 -10.86
C PRO A 31 4.24 -9.45 -10.39
N LEU A 32 3.05 -8.99 -10.00
CA LEU A 32 2.81 -7.58 -9.68
C LEU A 32 3.77 -7.01 -8.63
N PRO A 33 4.03 -7.67 -7.49
CA PRO A 33 4.95 -7.11 -6.51
C PRO A 33 6.34 -6.87 -7.09
N ARG A 34 6.83 -7.81 -7.91
CA ARG A 34 8.12 -7.67 -8.56
C ARG A 34 8.12 -6.53 -9.56
N GLU A 35 7.04 -6.42 -10.34
CA GLU A 35 6.92 -5.37 -11.34
C GLU A 35 6.89 -3.98 -10.70
N LEU A 36 6.25 -3.86 -9.53
CA LEU A 36 6.20 -2.60 -8.79
C LEU A 36 7.43 -2.35 -7.92
N GLY A 37 8.28 -3.37 -7.74
CA GLY A 37 9.44 -3.24 -6.88
C GLY A 37 9.09 -3.28 -5.39
N VAL A 38 8.02 -3.97 -5.03
CA VAL A 38 7.62 -4.11 -3.63
C VAL A 38 8.58 -5.04 -2.90
N ARG A 39 9.18 -4.55 -1.83
CA ARG A 39 10.07 -5.34 -0.98
C ARG A 39 9.33 -5.91 0.20
N ARG A 40 8.39 -5.15 0.74
CA ARG A 40 7.70 -5.53 1.97
C ARG A 40 6.36 -4.82 2.00
N ARG A 41 5.35 -5.52 2.50
CA ARG A 41 4.00 -4.99 2.66
C ARG A 41 3.48 -5.42 4.01
N SER A 42 2.88 -4.48 4.75
CA SER A 42 2.21 -4.77 6.01
C SER A 42 0.88 -4.03 6.04
N LEU A 43 -0.16 -4.73 6.44
CA LEU A 43 -1.50 -4.15 6.54
C LEU A 43 -1.89 -4.07 8.01
N PHE A 44 -2.47 -2.95 8.40
CA PHE A 44 -2.90 -2.72 9.77
C PHE A 44 -4.33 -2.22 9.78
N GLN A 45 -5.04 -2.52 10.85
CA GLN A 45 -6.39 -2.04 11.07
C GLN A 45 -6.47 -1.40 12.46
N TYR A 46 -7.14 -0.24 12.54
CA TYR A 46 -7.45 0.40 13.81
C TYR A 46 -8.86 0.96 13.68
N HIS A 47 -9.84 0.33 14.36
CA HIS A 47 -11.26 0.61 14.19
C HIS A 47 -11.66 0.46 12.71
N ASP A 48 -12.18 1.49 12.08
CA ASP A 48 -12.53 1.47 10.66
C ASP A 48 -11.42 2.03 9.77
N LEU A 49 -10.22 2.24 10.32
CA LEU A 49 -9.10 2.74 9.54
C LEU A 49 -8.24 1.58 9.04
N TYR A 50 -7.79 1.74 7.82
CA TYR A 50 -6.94 0.80 7.13
C TYR A 50 -5.60 1.49 6.84
N PHE A 51 -4.52 0.80 7.17
CA PHE A 51 -3.16 1.31 6.93
C PHE A 51 -2.41 0.29 6.11
N HIS A 52 -1.79 0.77 5.04
CA HIS A 52 -1.00 -0.07 4.16
C HIS A 52 0.41 0.51 4.09
N LEU A 53 1.33 -0.14 4.78
CA LEU A 53 2.74 0.23 4.77
C LEU A 53 3.44 -0.62 3.73
N VAL A 54 4.06 0.02 2.76
CA VAL A 54 4.74 -0.70 1.68
C VAL A 54 6.12 -0.10 1.45
N ASP A 55 7.12 -0.97 1.35
CA ASP A 55 8.50 -0.60 1.04
C ASP A 55 8.79 -0.99 -0.40
N PHE A 56 9.34 -0.04 -1.17
CA PHE A 56 9.71 -0.23 -2.56
C PHE A 56 11.24 -0.21 -2.72
N ASN A 57 11.71 -0.84 -3.79
CA ASN A 57 13.13 -0.81 -4.16
C ASN A 57 13.57 0.54 -4.71
N GLY A 58 12.62 1.35 -5.16
CA GLY A 58 12.90 2.68 -5.72
C GLY A 58 11.89 3.69 -5.22
N PRO A 59 11.76 4.84 -5.89
CA PRO A 59 10.79 5.86 -5.49
C PRO A 59 9.36 5.34 -5.54
N ALA A 60 8.61 5.53 -4.44
CA ALA A 60 7.24 5.00 -4.31
C ALA A 60 6.30 5.62 -5.33
N ASP A 61 6.40 6.91 -5.57
CA ASP A 61 5.53 7.60 -6.52
C ASP A 61 5.69 7.06 -7.94
N GLN A 62 6.93 6.78 -8.35
CA GLN A 62 7.18 6.20 -9.67
C GLN A 62 6.65 4.79 -9.77
N ALA A 63 6.77 3.99 -8.70
CA ALA A 63 6.24 2.63 -8.68
C ALA A 63 4.73 2.63 -8.87
N VAL A 64 4.02 3.51 -8.16
CA VAL A 64 2.56 3.60 -8.26
C VAL A 64 2.15 4.05 -9.65
N LEU A 65 2.83 5.06 -10.21
CA LEU A 65 2.51 5.53 -11.56
C LEU A 65 2.75 4.45 -12.60
N ALA A 66 3.85 3.71 -12.48
CA ALA A 66 4.18 2.66 -13.44
C ALA A 66 3.19 1.51 -13.39
N GLY A 67 2.65 1.21 -12.20
CA GLY A 67 1.79 0.04 -12.00
C GLY A 67 0.33 0.26 -12.28
N ARG A 68 -0.15 1.51 -12.27
CA ARG A 68 -1.60 1.78 -12.28
C ARG A 68 -2.32 1.26 -13.53
N ASP A 69 -1.61 1.08 -14.63
CA ASP A 69 -2.20 0.57 -15.87
C ASP A 69 -2.01 -0.93 -16.06
N LEU A 70 -1.31 -1.61 -15.14
CA LEU A 70 -1.12 -3.06 -15.21
C LEU A 70 -2.43 -3.78 -14.90
N PRO A 71 -2.79 -4.82 -15.68
CA PRO A 71 -4.05 -5.54 -15.45
C PRO A 71 -4.17 -6.12 -14.04
N ASP A 72 -3.08 -6.67 -13.50
CA ASP A 72 -3.11 -7.24 -12.15
C ASP A 72 -3.34 -6.16 -11.09
N PHE A 73 -2.79 -4.98 -11.29
CA PHE A 73 -3.03 -3.85 -10.38
C PHE A 73 -4.49 -3.42 -10.41
N ARG A 74 -5.06 -3.31 -11.60
CA ARG A 74 -6.47 -2.94 -11.76
C ARG A 74 -7.40 -3.96 -11.14
N TYR A 75 -7.10 -5.24 -11.36
CA TYR A 75 -7.91 -6.31 -10.79
C TYR A 75 -7.90 -6.24 -9.26
N LEU A 76 -6.72 -6.09 -8.67
CA LEU A 76 -6.59 -6.00 -7.22
C LEU A 76 -7.32 -4.77 -6.67
N SER A 77 -7.12 -3.61 -7.30
CA SER A 77 -7.76 -2.38 -6.87
C SER A 77 -9.29 -2.47 -6.92
N GLU A 78 -9.81 -3.07 -7.98
CA GLU A 78 -11.25 -3.23 -8.14
C GLU A 78 -11.82 -4.17 -7.09
N ALA A 79 -11.15 -5.29 -6.85
CA ALA A 79 -11.56 -6.24 -5.84
C ALA A 79 -11.53 -5.61 -4.44
N LEU A 80 -10.50 -4.83 -4.13
CA LEU A 80 -10.38 -4.16 -2.85
C LEU A 80 -11.43 -3.10 -2.63
N SER A 81 -11.96 -2.50 -3.69
CA SER A 81 -12.94 -1.41 -3.57
C SER A 81 -14.22 -1.83 -2.89
N SER A 82 -14.51 -3.13 -2.80
CA SER A 82 -15.66 -3.64 -2.06
C SER A 82 -15.47 -3.55 -0.54
N TYR A 83 -14.24 -3.40 -0.07
CA TYR A 83 -13.91 -3.43 1.35
C TYR A 83 -13.25 -2.16 1.85
N ILE A 84 -12.53 -1.48 0.96
CA ILE A 84 -11.73 -0.31 1.30
C ILE A 84 -12.30 0.89 0.56
N THR A 85 -12.58 1.96 1.31
CA THR A 85 -13.12 3.20 0.75
C THR A 85 -12.22 4.37 1.12
N PRO A 86 -12.28 5.48 0.37
CA PRO A 86 -11.47 6.65 0.68
C PRO A 86 -11.72 7.16 2.09
N TYR A 87 -10.66 7.62 2.76
CA TYR A 87 -10.81 8.29 4.05
C TYR A 87 -11.66 9.55 3.87
N ASP A 88 -11.38 10.32 2.83
CA ASP A 88 -12.15 11.51 2.47
C ASP A 88 -12.51 11.43 0.99
N PRO A 89 -13.75 11.07 0.65
CA PRO A 89 -14.15 10.93 -0.76
C PRO A 89 -14.02 12.22 -1.55
N ASP A 90 -14.10 13.37 -0.90
CA ASP A 90 -14.05 14.65 -1.59
C ASP A 90 -12.66 14.98 -2.12
N THR A 91 -11.61 14.43 -1.49
CA THR A 91 -10.23 14.69 -1.88
C THR A 91 -9.57 13.52 -2.59
N TRP A 92 -10.21 12.35 -2.58
CA TRP A 92 -9.62 11.14 -3.17
C TRP A 92 -9.80 11.15 -4.68
N ARG A 93 -8.71 11.18 -5.41
CA ARG A 93 -8.72 11.10 -6.89
C ARG A 93 -7.85 9.97 -7.39
N SER A 94 -6.84 9.58 -6.62
CA SER A 94 -5.92 8.51 -6.99
C SER A 94 -5.29 7.97 -5.70
N PRO A 95 -4.60 6.82 -5.76
CA PRO A 95 -3.91 6.30 -4.58
C PRO A 95 -2.95 7.31 -3.95
N ALA A 96 -2.40 8.23 -4.72
CA ALA A 96 -1.51 9.26 -4.17
C ALA A 96 -2.19 10.14 -3.14
N ASP A 97 -3.51 10.34 -3.27
CA ASP A 97 -4.27 11.18 -2.32
C ASP A 97 -4.45 10.49 -0.98
N ALA A 98 -4.21 9.19 -0.91
CA ALA A 98 -4.31 8.42 0.33
C ALA A 98 -2.95 8.27 1.03
N MET A 99 -1.88 8.75 0.42
CA MET A 99 -0.54 8.59 0.97
C MET A 99 -0.32 9.58 2.11
N ALA A 100 0.03 9.06 3.29
CA ALA A 100 0.41 9.88 4.41
C ALA A 100 1.75 10.52 4.12
N ARG A 101 1.91 11.76 4.59
CA ARG A 101 3.16 12.49 4.41
C ARG A 101 4.07 12.23 5.60
N GLU A 102 5.27 11.70 5.32
CA GLU A 102 6.30 11.58 6.34
C GLU A 102 6.84 12.99 6.65
N PHE A 103 6.81 13.38 7.92
CA PHE A 103 7.30 14.70 8.29
C PHE A 103 8.51 14.65 9.24
N TYR A 104 8.96 13.45 9.59
CA TYR A 104 10.17 13.26 10.38
C TYR A 104 10.67 11.84 10.19
N ARG A 105 11.98 11.68 10.05
CA ARG A 105 12.63 10.37 10.01
C ARG A 105 13.97 10.47 10.74
N TYR A 106 14.24 9.44 11.54
CA TYR A 106 15.55 9.22 12.13
C TYR A 106 16.06 7.86 11.66
N GLU A 107 17.31 7.83 11.24
CA GLU A 107 17.95 6.57 10.88
C GLU A 107 19.25 6.47 11.68
N ALA A 108 19.35 5.41 12.50
CA ALA A 108 20.56 5.23 13.30
C ALA A 108 21.75 4.90 12.39
N PRO A 109 22.95 5.44 12.69
CA PRO A 109 24.16 5.03 11.97
C PRO A 109 24.40 3.54 12.12
N ALA A 110 24.99 2.91 11.10
CA ALA A 110 25.20 1.45 11.09
C ALA A 110 25.98 0.97 12.32
N GLU A 111 26.98 1.72 12.79
CA GLU A 111 27.78 1.34 13.94
C GLU A 111 26.99 1.35 15.26
N VAL A 112 25.86 2.05 15.32
CA VAL A 112 25.00 2.05 16.50
C VAL A 112 24.19 0.77 16.61
N LEU A 113 23.93 0.14 15.46
CA LEU A 113 23.12 -1.06 15.40
C LEU A 113 23.93 -2.35 15.65
N THR A 114 25.24 -2.25 15.68
CA THR A 114 26.12 -3.38 15.97
C THR A 114 26.56 -3.36 17.43
#